data_4cd43061604593eb9e7652ed41566c0e
#
_entry.id   4cd43061604593eb9e7652ed41566c0e
#
_cell.length_a   1.000
_cell.length_b   1.000
_cell.length_c   1.000
_cell.angle_alpha   90.00
_cell.angle_beta   90.00
_cell.angle_gamma   90.00
#
_symmetry.space_group_name_H-M   'P 1'
#
loop_
_entity.id
_entity.type
_entity.pdbx_description
1 polymer ?
#
loop_
_entity_poly.entity_id
_entity_poly.type
_entity_poly.pdbx_seq_one_letter_code
_entity_poly.pdbx_strand_id
1 'polypeptide(L)'
;SGKSKAKRFVCVTPNYGMYPGGFFPEQTGAGYAMPALLKPMERHRTEFSIFNNLDHPGVGGGHGCSHTFLNGMELKDTKDQPQRLHSLDEYLAEQIGQQTRCPSLRLGANGVSWSRAGIKLPSDGSPAQVFAKLFMEDNPKVRENQRRFLDEDDSILDVVHADAKKLSAGMSKPDQIKLDEYLTAVREVERKLQRQAKWIDVPKPKANDEVIRGNDEVVVDLNYPYNTPVMY
;
A
#
# COMPACT_ATOMS: atom_id res chain seq x y z
N SER A 1 13.01 20.02 20.51
CA SER A 1 13.17 19.34 19.22
C SER A 1 11.78 18.92 18.74
N GLY A 2 11.24 19.66 17.75
CA GLY A 2 9.94 19.36 17.18
C GLY A 2 9.98 17.99 16.49
N LYS A 3 9.12 17.05 16.92
CA LYS A 3 8.94 15.78 16.21
C LYS A 3 8.48 16.11 14.79
N SER A 4 9.27 15.75 13.79
CA SER A 4 8.87 15.85 12.39
C SER A 4 7.55 15.11 12.21
N LYS A 5 6.52 15.74 11.64
CA LYS A 5 5.26 15.08 11.33
C LYS A 5 5.52 13.96 10.33
N ALA A 6 4.97 12.78 10.58
CA ALA A 6 5.06 11.66 9.64
C ALA A 6 4.50 12.08 8.27
N LYS A 7 5.28 11.85 7.22
CA LYS A 7 4.82 12.06 5.84
C LYS A 7 3.79 10.99 5.50
N ARG A 8 2.83 11.35 4.66
CA ARG A 8 1.77 10.45 4.20
C ARG A 8 1.68 10.50 2.69
N PHE A 9 1.49 9.35 2.09
CA PHE A 9 1.17 9.18 0.69
C PHE A 9 -0.13 8.38 0.62
N VAL A 10 -1.09 8.87 -0.16
CA VAL A 10 -2.37 8.19 -0.38
C VAL A 10 -2.56 8.04 -1.87
N CYS A 11 -2.84 6.82 -2.30
CA CYS A 11 -3.16 6.51 -3.68
C CYS A 11 -4.57 5.93 -3.75
N VAL A 12 -5.41 6.51 -4.59
CA VAL A 12 -6.78 6.06 -4.80
C VAL A 12 -6.94 5.64 -6.26
N THR A 13 -7.31 4.37 -6.46
CA THR A 13 -7.54 3.82 -7.80
C THR A 13 -8.98 3.38 -7.94
N PRO A 14 -9.78 4.01 -8.81
CA PRO A 14 -11.11 3.54 -9.16
C PRO A 14 -10.99 2.32 -10.09
N ASN A 15 -11.68 1.22 -9.74
CA ASN A 15 -11.60 -0.05 -10.46
C ASN A 15 -12.05 0.03 -11.94
N TYR A 16 -12.93 0.97 -12.24
CA TYR A 16 -13.49 1.16 -13.58
C TYR A 16 -12.92 2.37 -14.33
N GLY A 17 -11.87 3.00 -13.77
CA GLY A 17 -11.35 4.25 -14.29
C GLY A 17 -12.29 5.43 -14.02
N MET A 18 -12.12 6.49 -14.77
CA MET A 18 -12.92 7.71 -14.68
C MET A 18 -13.46 8.06 -16.07
N TYR A 19 -14.69 8.56 -16.13
CA TYR A 19 -15.27 9.04 -17.39
C TYR A 19 -14.50 10.28 -17.86
N PRO A 20 -13.76 10.22 -18.98
CA PRO A 20 -12.86 11.29 -19.38
C PRO A 20 -13.55 12.63 -19.60
N GLY A 21 -14.74 12.64 -20.24
CA GLY A 21 -15.49 13.87 -20.54
C GLY A 21 -16.04 14.60 -19.32
N GLY A 22 -16.17 13.89 -18.18
CA GLY A 22 -16.59 14.52 -16.91
C GLY A 22 -15.43 14.82 -15.95
N PHE A 23 -14.26 14.25 -16.20
CA PHE A 23 -13.11 14.36 -15.29
C PHE A 23 -12.03 15.31 -15.79
N PHE A 24 -11.70 15.26 -17.08
CA PHE A 24 -10.64 16.10 -17.63
C PHE A 24 -11.20 17.43 -18.15
N PRO A 25 -10.59 18.58 -17.78
CA PRO A 25 -10.97 19.86 -18.33
C PRO A 25 -10.55 19.97 -19.82
N GLU A 26 -11.32 20.73 -20.59
CA GLU A 26 -10.99 21.03 -21.98
C GLU A 26 -9.83 22.02 -22.11
N GLN A 27 -9.69 22.90 -21.11
CA GLN A 27 -8.63 23.93 -21.11
C GLN A 27 -7.44 23.44 -20.29
N THR A 28 -6.26 23.89 -20.69
CA THR A 28 -5.01 23.68 -19.96
C THR A 28 -4.64 24.88 -19.09
N GLY A 29 -3.73 24.67 -18.13
CA GLY A 29 -3.27 25.72 -17.22
C GLY A 29 -4.21 25.95 -16.03
N ALA A 30 -3.99 26.98 -15.24
CA ALA A 30 -4.70 27.19 -13.98
C ALA A 30 -6.15 27.69 -14.12
N GLY A 31 -6.50 28.25 -15.29
CA GLY A 31 -7.79 28.88 -15.54
C GLY A 31 -8.90 27.98 -16.07
N TYR A 32 -8.73 26.65 -16.06
CA TYR A 32 -9.71 25.72 -16.62
C TYR A 32 -11.07 25.78 -15.90
N ALA A 33 -12.17 25.53 -16.61
CA ALA A 33 -13.47 25.30 -16.01
C ALA A 33 -13.47 23.96 -15.26
N MET A 34 -13.97 23.96 -14.01
CA MET A 34 -13.96 22.72 -13.19
C MET A 34 -14.92 21.70 -13.78
N PRO A 35 -14.43 20.50 -14.18
CA PRO A 35 -15.27 19.44 -14.70
C PRO A 35 -16.28 18.95 -13.67
N ALA A 36 -17.38 18.37 -14.14
CA ALA A 36 -18.49 17.96 -13.29
C ALA A 36 -18.09 17.00 -12.14
N LEU A 37 -17.23 16.02 -12.43
CA LEU A 37 -16.76 15.04 -11.45
C LEU A 37 -15.77 15.63 -10.45
N LEU A 38 -15.12 16.75 -10.76
CA LEU A 38 -14.18 17.44 -9.89
C LEU A 38 -14.80 18.63 -9.12
N LYS A 39 -16.07 18.96 -9.39
CA LYS A 39 -16.76 20.04 -8.66
C LYS A 39 -16.67 19.96 -7.14
N PRO A 40 -16.80 18.79 -6.50
CA PRO A 40 -16.63 18.68 -5.05
C PRO A 40 -15.25 19.10 -4.55
N MET A 41 -14.23 19.06 -5.43
CA MET A 41 -12.85 19.45 -5.12
C MET A 41 -12.54 20.93 -5.42
N GLU A 42 -13.51 21.72 -5.84
CA GLU A 42 -13.28 23.10 -6.28
C GLU A 42 -12.64 23.98 -5.19
N ARG A 43 -12.98 23.77 -3.92
CA ARG A 43 -12.36 24.46 -2.78
C ARG A 43 -10.86 24.18 -2.64
N HIS A 44 -10.38 23.09 -3.22
CA HIS A 44 -8.97 22.66 -3.18
C HIS A 44 -8.23 22.90 -4.50
N ARG A 45 -8.82 23.71 -5.40
CA ARG A 45 -8.31 23.90 -6.76
C ARG A 45 -6.83 24.25 -6.85
N THR A 46 -6.30 24.98 -5.88
CA THR A 46 -4.90 25.37 -5.84
C THR A 46 -3.98 24.30 -5.24
N GLU A 47 -4.54 23.21 -4.74
CA GLU A 47 -3.82 22.17 -4.00
C GLU A 47 -3.58 20.90 -4.82
N PHE A 48 -4.14 20.80 -6.04
CA PHE A 48 -3.98 19.64 -6.90
C PHE A 48 -3.69 20.00 -8.35
N SER A 49 -3.17 19.02 -9.08
CA SER A 49 -2.94 19.11 -10.54
C SER A 49 -3.64 17.97 -11.24
N ILE A 50 -4.15 18.24 -12.45
CA ILE A 50 -4.75 17.23 -13.32
C ILE A 50 -3.78 16.96 -14.46
N PHE A 51 -3.45 15.69 -14.65
CA PHE A 51 -2.60 15.24 -15.76
C PHE A 51 -3.48 14.45 -16.73
N ASN A 52 -3.43 14.83 -17.99
CA ASN A 52 -4.13 14.16 -19.10
C ASN A 52 -3.10 13.67 -20.13
N ASN A 53 -3.53 12.77 -21.01
CA ASN A 53 -2.70 12.20 -22.07
C ASN A 53 -1.42 11.50 -21.56
N LEU A 54 -1.44 11.00 -20.33
CA LEU A 54 -0.43 10.09 -19.83
C LEU A 54 -0.85 8.67 -20.13
N ASP A 55 0.02 7.95 -20.80
CA ASP A 55 -0.20 6.55 -21.16
C ASP A 55 1.02 5.71 -20.75
N HIS A 56 0.81 4.43 -20.55
CA HIS A 56 1.88 3.47 -20.31
C HIS A 56 2.03 2.56 -21.53
N PRO A 57 3.07 2.76 -22.35
CA PRO A 57 3.26 1.95 -23.56
C PRO A 57 3.31 0.45 -23.26
N GLY A 58 2.54 -0.32 -24.03
CA GLY A 58 2.51 -1.77 -23.92
C GLY A 58 1.59 -2.33 -22.83
N VAL A 59 0.99 -1.50 -21.99
CA VAL A 59 -0.01 -1.93 -21.00
C VAL A 59 -1.40 -1.91 -21.65
N GLY A 60 -2.08 -3.07 -21.65
CA GLY A 60 -3.45 -3.17 -22.12
C GLY A 60 -4.44 -2.49 -21.17
N GLY A 61 -5.61 -2.11 -21.71
CA GLY A 61 -6.69 -1.52 -20.92
C GLY A 61 -7.54 -2.53 -20.14
N GLY A 62 -8.50 -2.03 -19.37
CA GLY A 62 -9.49 -2.80 -18.65
C GLY A 62 -8.99 -3.37 -17.31
N HIS A 63 -9.70 -4.37 -16.79
CA HIS A 63 -9.40 -4.94 -15.46
C HIS A 63 -8.02 -5.60 -15.35
N GLY A 64 -7.46 -6.07 -16.48
CA GLY A 64 -6.16 -6.72 -16.52
C GLY A 64 -4.99 -5.80 -16.22
N CYS A 65 -5.13 -4.48 -16.35
CA CYS A 65 -4.05 -3.53 -16.10
C CYS A 65 -3.94 -3.04 -14.64
N SER A 66 -4.85 -3.43 -13.76
CA SER A 66 -4.85 -2.95 -12.37
C SER A 66 -3.54 -3.25 -11.62
N HIS A 67 -2.85 -4.34 -11.98
CA HIS A 67 -1.57 -4.72 -11.37
C HIS A 67 -0.42 -3.77 -11.75
N THR A 68 -0.55 -3.02 -12.85
CA THR A 68 0.49 -2.09 -13.34
C THR A 68 0.39 -0.70 -12.73
N PHE A 69 -0.69 -0.40 -12.03
CA PHE A 69 -1.04 0.95 -11.59
C PHE A 69 0.05 1.63 -10.76
N LEU A 70 0.71 0.90 -9.87
CA LEU A 70 1.73 1.46 -8.97
C LEU A 70 3.18 1.07 -9.34
N ASN A 71 3.39 0.26 -10.38
CA ASN A 71 4.72 -0.16 -10.81
C ASN A 71 4.98 0.01 -12.30
N GLY A 72 3.93 0.17 -13.11
CA GLY A 72 4.05 0.34 -14.55
C GLY A 72 4.57 -0.90 -15.30
N MET A 73 4.52 -2.10 -14.71
CA MET A 73 5.13 -3.31 -15.27
C MET A 73 4.08 -4.35 -15.61
N GLU A 74 4.15 -4.89 -16.81
CA GLU A 74 3.39 -6.08 -17.19
C GLU A 74 3.99 -7.34 -16.57
N LEU A 75 3.15 -8.24 -16.07
CA LEU A 75 3.60 -9.49 -15.44
C LEU A 75 4.44 -10.36 -16.38
N LYS A 76 4.11 -10.35 -17.68
CA LYS A 76 4.84 -11.10 -18.71
C LYS A 76 6.30 -10.64 -18.85
N ASP A 77 6.57 -9.34 -18.58
CA ASP A 77 7.87 -8.73 -18.77
C ASP A 77 8.75 -8.79 -17.52
N THR A 78 8.24 -9.40 -16.44
CA THR A 78 8.91 -9.48 -15.13
C THR A 78 9.21 -10.91 -14.67
N LYS A 79 9.00 -11.92 -15.54
CA LYS A 79 9.19 -13.36 -15.18
C LYS A 79 10.58 -13.65 -14.60
N ASP A 80 11.63 -13.05 -15.16
CA ASP A 80 13.01 -13.25 -14.72
C ASP A 80 13.50 -12.15 -13.75
N GLN A 81 12.69 -11.13 -13.51
CA GLN A 81 13.00 -9.99 -12.65
C GLN A 81 11.77 -9.57 -11.85
N PRO A 82 11.22 -10.43 -10.97
CA PRO A 82 9.99 -10.15 -10.24
C PRO A 82 10.08 -8.92 -9.33
N GLN A 83 11.28 -8.55 -8.88
CA GLN A 83 11.54 -7.34 -8.09
C GLN A 83 11.16 -6.03 -8.82
N ARG A 84 11.03 -6.05 -10.14
CA ARG A 84 10.54 -4.90 -10.92
C ARG A 84 9.06 -4.59 -10.68
N LEU A 85 8.32 -5.55 -10.11
CA LEU A 85 6.93 -5.34 -9.69
C LEU A 85 6.81 -4.52 -8.39
N HIS A 86 7.91 -4.23 -7.70
CA HIS A 86 7.87 -3.46 -6.45
C HIS A 86 7.09 -2.16 -6.64
N SER A 87 5.97 -2.02 -5.95
CA SER A 87 5.05 -0.91 -6.16
C SER A 87 5.48 0.36 -5.41
N LEU A 88 5.11 1.50 -5.95
CA LEU A 88 5.49 2.82 -5.43
C LEU A 88 5.05 3.03 -3.97
N ASP A 89 3.87 2.58 -3.60
CA ASP A 89 3.34 2.68 -2.25
C ASP A 89 4.17 1.89 -1.24
N GLU A 90 4.59 0.67 -1.57
CA GLU A 90 5.46 -0.14 -0.72
C GLU A 90 6.89 0.41 -0.66
N TYR A 91 7.40 0.90 -1.79
CA TYR A 91 8.68 1.61 -1.79
C TYR A 91 8.66 2.84 -0.86
N LEU A 92 7.61 3.65 -0.93
CA LEU A 92 7.44 4.80 -0.04
C LEU A 92 7.22 4.38 1.41
N ALA A 93 6.48 3.31 1.67
CA ALA A 93 6.29 2.77 3.02
C ALA A 93 7.62 2.37 3.67
N GLU A 94 8.55 1.82 2.90
CA GLU A 94 9.91 1.52 3.38
C GLU A 94 10.68 2.80 3.75
N GLN A 95 10.52 3.88 3.00
CA GLN A 95 11.27 5.12 3.19
C GLN A 95 10.68 6.01 4.29
N ILE A 96 9.37 6.18 4.33
CA ILE A 96 8.69 7.16 5.20
C ILE A 96 7.82 6.53 6.29
N GLY A 97 7.51 5.23 6.18
CA GLY A 97 6.59 4.52 7.10
C GLY A 97 7.22 4.07 8.42
N GLN A 98 8.54 4.24 8.60
CA GLN A 98 9.30 3.70 9.74
C GLN A 98 8.87 4.25 11.10
N GLN A 99 8.22 5.41 11.13
CA GLN A 99 7.79 6.10 12.35
C GLN A 99 6.33 5.81 12.72
N THR A 100 5.66 4.93 11.98
CA THR A 100 4.23 4.64 12.15
C THR A 100 3.99 3.17 12.47
N ARG A 101 2.93 2.88 13.23
CA ARG A 101 2.50 1.50 13.53
C ARG A 101 2.16 0.73 12.25
N CYS A 102 1.49 1.39 11.31
CA CYS A 102 1.13 0.84 10.02
C CYS A 102 1.90 1.59 8.93
N PRO A 103 3.08 1.10 8.51
CA PRO A 103 3.87 1.73 7.45
C PRO A 103 3.12 1.82 6.13
N SER A 104 2.29 0.82 5.85
CA SER A 104 1.46 0.71 4.65
C SER A 104 0.07 0.21 5.05
N LEU A 105 -0.96 0.76 4.45
CA LEU A 105 -2.34 0.37 4.64
C LEU A 105 -2.98 0.17 3.27
N ARG A 106 -3.22 -1.08 2.91
CA ARG A 106 -3.78 -1.49 1.61
C ARG A 106 -5.25 -1.80 1.79
N LEU A 107 -6.10 -0.99 1.17
CA LEU A 107 -7.56 -1.05 1.32
C LEU A 107 -8.22 -1.45 0.01
N GLY A 108 -9.33 -2.17 0.10
CA GLY A 108 -10.14 -2.55 -1.05
C GLY A 108 -10.12 -4.05 -1.34
N ALA A 109 -11.02 -4.50 -2.21
CA ALA A 109 -11.19 -5.91 -2.56
C ALA A 109 -10.05 -6.46 -3.41
N ASN A 110 -9.46 -5.62 -4.28
CA ASN A 110 -8.39 -6.01 -5.21
C ASN A 110 -7.12 -5.21 -4.90
N GLY A 111 -6.16 -5.84 -4.23
CA GLY A 111 -4.87 -5.22 -3.97
C GLY A 111 -4.12 -4.89 -5.26
N VAL A 112 -3.46 -3.72 -5.28
CA VAL A 112 -2.61 -3.25 -6.39
C VAL A 112 -1.15 -3.12 -5.97
N SER A 113 -0.83 -3.50 -4.75
CA SER A 113 0.49 -3.37 -4.13
C SER A 113 1.32 -4.64 -4.29
N TRP A 114 2.61 -4.46 -4.50
CA TRP A 114 3.58 -5.54 -4.72
C TRP A 114 4.82 -5.33 -3.86
N SER A 115 5.27 -6.38 -3.22
CA SER A 115 6.49 -6.35 -2.42
C SER A 115 7.75 -6.20 -3.28
N ARG A 116 8.88 -5.89 -2.65
CA ARG A 116 10.20 -5.90 -3.31
C ARG A 116 10.56 -7.25 -3.93
N ALA A 117 10.05 -8.35 -3.39
CA ALA A 117 10.25 -9.69 -3.96
C ALA A 117 9.30 -10.00 -5.14
N GLY A 118 8.49 -9.05 -5.58
CA GLY A 118 7.53 -9.27 -6.68
C GLY A 118 6.32 -10.10 -6.28
N ILE A 119 5.96 -10.12 -5.00
CA ILE A 119 4.79 -10.83 -4.49
C ILE A 119 3.64 -9.85 -4.33
N LYS A 120 2.49 -10.18 -4.89
CA LYS A 120 1.27 -9.40 -4.70
C LYS A 120 0.84 -9.41 -3.25
N LEU A 121 0.64 -8.24 -2.67
CA LEU A 121 0.29 -8.09 -1.27
C LEU A 121 -1.24 -8.09 -1.09
N PRO A 122 -1.74 -8.71 -0.02
CA PRO A 122 -3.17 -8.69 0.29
C PRO A 122 -3.63 -7.29 0.70
N SER A 123 -4.91 -7.02 0.46
CA SER A 123 -5.60 -5.80 0.90
C SER A 123 -6.75 -6.12 1.84
N ASP A 124 -7.05 -5.20 2.74
CA ASP A 124 -8.15 -5.30 3.69
C ASP A 124 -9.44 -4.77 3.02
N GLY A 125 -10.37 -5.65 2.69
CA GLY A 125 -11.65 -5.29 2.05
C GLY A 125 -12.78 -4.96 3.04
N SER A 126 -12.57 -5.17 4.33
CA SER A 126 -13.59 -4.94 5.36
C SER A 126 -13.29 -3.67 6.18
N PRO A 127 -14.13 -2.63 6.12
CA PRO A 127 -13.97 -1.43 6.95
C PRO A 127 -13.92 -1.74 8.46
N ALA A 128 -14.71 -2.71 8.93
CA ALA A 128 -14.73 -3.11 10.33
C ALA A 128 -13.40 -3.73 10.77
N GLN A 129 -12.78 -4.56 9.92
CA GLN A 129 -11.45 -5.14 10.21
C GLN A 129 -10.38 -4.06 10.23
N VAL A 130 -10.43 -3.11 9.29
CA VAL A 130 -9.51 -1.97 9.25
C VAL A 130 -9.66 -1.12 10.52
N PHE A 131 -10.88 -0.82 10.92
CA PHE A 131 -11.15 -0.08 12.16
C PHE A 131 -10.60 -0.80 13.39
N ALA A 132 -10.86 -2.09 13.53
CA ALA A 132 -10.33 -2.89 14.62
C ALA A 132 -8.79 -2.89 14.64
N LYS A 133 -8.17 -3.07 13.48
CA LYS A 133 -6.70 -3.04 13.32
C LYS A 133 -6.08 -1.72 13.79
N LEU A 134 -6.73 -0.60 13.50
CA LEU A 134 -6.20 0.73 13.77
C LEU A 134 -6.51 1.23 15.19
N PHE A 135 -7.69 0.95 15.72
CA PHE A 135 -8.25 1.62 16.89
C PHE A 135 -8.63 0.71 18.07
N MET A 136 -8.90 -0.57 17.83
CA MET A 136 -9.23 -1.47 18.93
C MET A 136 -7.98 -2.11 19.54
N GLU A 137 -7.89 -2.08 20.87
CA GLU A 137 -6.80 -2.73 21.58
C GLU A 137 -6.84 -4.24 21.39
N ASP A 138 -5.66 -4.82 21.19
CA ASP A 138 -5.53 -6.27 21.10
C ASP A 138 -5.76 -6.93 22.47
N ASN A 139 -6.39 -8.09 22.46
CA ASN A 139 -6.54 -8.88 23.69
C ASN A 139 -5.17 -9.18 24.29
N PRO A 140 -4.98 -9.12 25.63
CA PRO A 140 -3.72 -9.42 26.30
C PRO A 140 -3.09 -10.74 25.86
N LYS A 141 -3.90 -11.79 25.68
CA LYS A 141 -3.44 -13.11 25.21
C LYS A 141 -2.92 -13.05 23.76
N VAL A 142 -3.52 -12.22 22.91
CA VAL A 142 -3.04 -12.01 21.53
C VAL A 142 -1.69 -11.31 21.54
N ARG A 143 -1.51 -10.29 22.38
CA ARG A 143 -0.22 -9.60 22.56
C ARG A 143 0.89 -10.53 23.07
N GLU A 144 0.56 -11.37 24.04
CA GLU A 144 1.51 -12.37 24.58
C GLU A 144 1.95 -13.38 23.50
N ASN A 145 0.99 -13.88 22.71
CA ASN A 145 1.31 -14.77 21.59
C ASN A 145 2.15 -14.07 20.52
N GLN A 146 1.89 -12.80 20.24
CA GLN A 146 2.69 -12.02 19.29
C GLN A 146 4.13 -11.84 19.79
N ARG A 147 4.34 -11.56 21.08
CA ARG A 147 5.70 -11.46 21.66
C ARG A 147 6.44 -12.77 21.51
N ARG A 148 5.82 -13.87 21.94
CA ARG A 148 6.43 -15.20 21.85
C ARG A 148 6.83 -15.55 20.41
N PHE A 149 5.95 -15.27 19.45
CA PHE A 149 6.22 -15.50 18.04
C PHE A 149 7.41 -14.67 17.54
N LEU A 150 7.53 -13.41 17.95
CA LEU A 150 8.66 -12.56 17.58
C LEU A 150 9.99 -13.05 18.17
N ASP A 151 9.98 -13.52 19.42
CA ASP A 151 11.16 -14.06 20.08
C ASP A 151 11.61 -15.39 19.44
N GLU A 152 10.66 -16.24 19.04
CA GLU A 152 10.93 -17.49 18.33
C GLU A 152 11.48 -17.23 16.90
N ASP A 153 10.92 -16.28 16.16
CA ASP A 153 11.34 -15.95 14.80
C ASP A 153 12.74 -15.32 14.74
N ASP A 154 13.08 -14.41 15.64
CA ASP A 154 14.43 -13.81 15.71
C ASP A 154 15.50 -14.92 15.88
N SER A 155 15.25 -15.92 16.70
CA SER A 155 16.16 -17.07 16.90
C SER A 155 16.33 -17.94 15.65
N ILE A 156 15.25 -18.19 14.91
CA ILE A 156 15.26 -18.98 13.67
C ILE A 156 16.02 -18.26 12.56
N LEU A 157 15.78 -16.97 12.40
CA LEU A 157 16.39 -16.15 11.37
C LEU A 157 17.91 -16.03 11.53
N ASP A 158 18.40 -15.91 12.77
CA ASP A 158 19.84 -15.91 13.07
C ASP A 158 20.52 -17.22 12.62
N VAL A 159 19.89 -18.36 12.87
CA VAL A 159 20.38 -19.67 12.42
C VAL A 159 20.41 -19.75 10.89
N VAL A 160 19.34 -19.35 10.22
CA VAL A 160 19.25 -19.33 8.75
C VAL A 160 20.35 -18.47 8.14
N HIS A 161 20.62 -17.29 8.71
CA HIS A 161 21.69 -16.42 8.23
C HIS A 161 23.10 -17.05 8.39
N ALA A 162 23.36 -17.68 9.52
CA ALA A 162 24.65 -18.34 9.77
C ALA A 162 24.90 -19.49 8.79
N ASP A 163 23.87 -20.30 8.52
CA ASP A 163 23.98 -21.45 7.62
C ASP A 163 24.07 -21.03 6.15
N ALA A 164 23.31 -20.04 5.74
CA ALA A 164 23.36 -19.49 4.38
C ALA A 164 24.74 -18.90 4.05
N LYS A 165 25.39 -18.22 5.01
CA LYS A 165 26.75 -17.70 4.84
C LYS A 165 27.80 -18.81 4.64
N LYS A 166 27.64 -19.95 5.31
CA LYS A 166 28.50 -21.12 5.12
C LYS A 166 28.32 -21.75 3.74
N LEU A 167 27.05 -21.85 3.29
CA LEU A 167 26.70 -22.43 1.99
C LEU A 167 27.22 -21.59 0.82
N SER A 168 27.20 -20.26 0.93
CA SER A 168 27.58 -19.35 -0.16
C SER A 168 29.00 -19.54 -0.66
N ALA A 169 29.91 -19.97 0.21
CA ALA A 169 31.33 -20.14 -0.12
C ALA A 169 31.61 -21.24 -1.16
N GLY A 170 30.70 -22.21 -1.32
CA GLY A 170 30.84 -23.33 -2.29
C GLY A 170 29.93 -23.24 -3.50
N MET A 171 29.15 -22.19 -3.65
CA MET A 171 28.13 -22.05 -4.71
C MET A 171 28.68 -21.41 -5.98
N SER A 172 28.04 -21.72 -7.11
CA SER A 172 28.24 -21.01 -8.37
C SER A 172 27.79 -19.54 -8.26
N LYS A 173 28.33 -18.63 -9.11
CA LYS A 173 27.89 -17.22 -9.10
C LYS A 173 26.38 -17.04 -9.28
N PRO A 174 25.69 -17.72 -10.20
CA PRO A 174 24.24 -17.63 -10.31
C PRO A 174 23.50 -18.05 -9.03
N ASP A 175 23.98 -19.09 -8.36
CA ASP A 175 23.37 -19.58 -7.12
C ASP A 175 23.64 -18.64 -5.95
N GLN A 176 24.81 -18.00 -5.90
CA GLN A 176 25.12 -16.94 -4.93
C GLN A 176 24.16 -15.76 -5.07
N ILE A 177 23.82 -15.34 -6.30
CA ILE A 177 22.85 -14.28 -6.55
C ILE A 177 21.47 -14.66 -6.00
N LYS A 178 21.00 -15.88 -6.28
CA LYS A 178 19.70 -16.35 -5.76
C LYS A 178 19.68 -16.45 -4.23
N LEU A 179 20.80 -16.90 -3.64
CA LEU A 179 20.92 -16.94 -2.19
C LEU A 179 20.90 -15.54 -1.58
N ASP A 180 21.55 -14.56 -2.20
CA ASP A 180 21.54 -13.17 -1.74
C ASP A 180 20.15 -12.52 -1.85
N GLU A 181 19.41 -12.83 -2.92
CA GLU A 181 17.99 -12.45 -3.07
C GLU A 181 17.14 -13.05 -1.94
N TYR A 182 17.32 -14.33 -1.62
CA TYR A 182 16.64 -14.99 -0.51
C TYR A 182 16.99 -14.34 0.83
N LEU A 183 18.28 -14.13 1.11
CA LEU A 183 18.71 -13.48 2.35
C LEU A 183 18.22 -12.04 2.48
N THR A 184 18.08 -11.35 1.35
CA THR A 184 17.49 -10.01 1.33
C THR A 184 16.02 -10.07 1.73
N ALA A 185 15.26 -11.04 1.22
CA ALA A 185 13.85 -11.23 1.62
C ALA A 185 13.73 -11.57 3.11
N VAL A 186 14.62 -12.44 3.63
CA VAL A 186 14.67 -12.78 5.07
C VAL A 186 14.90 -11.52 5.91
N ARG A 187 15.89 -10.69 5.57
CA ARG A 187 16.17 -9.42 6.27
C ARG A 187 14.99 -8.44 6.25
N GLU A 188 14.20 -8.45 5.18
CA GLU A 188 12.97 -7.64 5.10
C GLU A 188 11.93 -8.13 6.13
N VAL A 189 11.78 -9.44 6.28
CA VAL A 189 10.90 -10.03 7.30
C VAL A 189 11.37 -9.64 8.69
N GLU A 190 12.66 -9.81 9.02
CA GLU A 190 13.23 -9.38 10.30
C GLU A 190 12.93 -7.92 10.63
N ARG A 191 13.21 -7.01 9.69
CA ARG A 191 12.94 -5.58 9.90
C ARG A 191 11.46 -5.30 10.15
N LYS A 192 10.57 -6.08 9.52
CA LYS A 192 9.13 -5.98 9.70
C LYS A 192 8.73 -6.45 11.10
N LEU A 193 9.27 -7.58 11.55
CA LEU A 193 9.02 -8.14 12.87
C LEU A 193 9.53 -7.21 13.99
N GLN A 194 10.77 -6.73 13.88
CA GLN A 194 11.34 -5.77 14.83
C GLN A 194 10.54 -4.46 14.92
N ARG A 195 9.97 -4.00 13.81
CA ARG A 195 9.06 -2.85 13.82
C ARG A 195 7.76 -3.17 14.56
N GLN A 196 7.18 -4.34 14.32
CA GLN A 196 5.95 -4.77 15.00
C GLN A 196 6.17 -4.87 16.51
N ALA A 197 7.31 -5.42 16.94
CA ALA A 197 7.68 -5.51 18.34
C ALA A 197 7.63 -4.16 19.06
N LYS A 198 8.12 -3.09 18.45
CA LYS A 198 8.11 -1.73 19.02
C LYS A 198 6.71 -1.20 19.31
N TRP A 199 5.69 -1.72 18.63
CA TRP A 199 4.32 -1.24 18.75
C TRP A 199 3.40 -2.13 19.58
N ILE A 200 3.84 -3.31 20.00
CA ILE A 200 3.03 -4.25 20.81
C ILE A 200 2.53 -3.59 22.09
N ASP A 201 3.41 -2.86 22.78
CA ASP A 201 3.12 -2.22 24.06
C ASP A 201 2.68 -0.76 23.96
N VAL A 202 2.66 -0.22 22.75
CA VAL A 202 2.18 1.15 22.52
C VAL A 202 0.66 1.11 22.35
N PRO A 203 -0.13 1.85 23.14
CA PRO A 203 -1.58 1.90 22.98
C PRO A 203 -1.99 2.35 21.57
N LYS A 204 -3.07 1.78 21.06
CA LYS A 204 -3.68 2.26 19.82
C LYS A 204 -4.37 3.60 20.04
N PRO A 205 -4.44 4.48 19.03
CA PRO A 205 -5.17 5.72 19.15
C PRO A 205 -6.65 5.44 19.40
N LYS A 206 -7.27 6.24 20.26
CA LYS A 206 -8.72 6.18 20.44
C LYS A 206 -9.40 6.84 19.23
N ALA A 207 -10.38 6.17 18.66
CA ALA A 207 -11.26 6.80 17.69
C ALA A 207 -12.05 7.92 18.40
N ASN A 208 -12.07 9.12 17.82
CA ASN A 208 -12.94 10.19 18.30
C ASN A 208 -14.32 10.07 17.65
N ASP A 209 -15.32 10.74 18.23
CA ASP A 209 -16.69 10.74 17.74
C ASP A 209 -16.81 11.27 16.29
N GLU A 210 -15.90 12.15 15.89
CA GLU A 210 -15.86 12.72 14.55
C GLU A 210 -15.46 11.67 13.49
N VAL A 211 -14.51 10.78 13.82
CA VAL A 211 -14.13 9.66 12.96
C VAL A 211 -15.26 8.64 12.84
N ILE A 212 -15.98 8.41 13.95
CA ILE A 212 -17.13 7.49 13.98
C ILE A 212 -18.28 8.06 13.15
N ARG A 213 -18.62 9.32 13.33
CA ARG A 213 -19.69 10.01 12.58
C ARG A 213 -19.37 10.14 11.09
N GLY A 214 -18.12 10.41 10.74
CA GLY A 214 -17.69 10.43 9.33
C GLY A 214 -17.89 9.09 8.62
N ASN A 215 -17.82 7.97 9.34
CA ASN A 215 -18.17 6.67 8.80
C ASN A 215 -19.69 6.49 8.63
N ASP A 216 -20.50 7.02 9.55
CA ASP A 216 -21.96 6.94 9.46
C ASP A 216 -22.49 7.83 8.31
N GLU A 217 -21.93 9.00 8.09
CA GLU A 217 -22.26 9.86 6.96
C GLU A 217 -21.86 9.25 5.61
N VAL A 218 -20.72 8.59 5.52
CA VAL A 218 -20.29 7.85 4.31
C VAL A 218 -21.17 6.61 4.07
N VAL A 219 -21.68 5.98 5.09
CA VAL A 219 -22.62 4.85 4.97
C VAL A 219 -24.03 5.31 4.60
N VAL A 220 -24.45 6.50 5.06
CA VAL A 220 -25.78 7.06 4.73
C VAL A 220 -25.83 7.64 3.32
N ASP A 221 -24.70 8.10 2.78
CA ASP A 221 -24.63 8.58 1.39
C ASP A 221 -24.44 7.45 0.36
N LEU A 222 -24.78 6.21 0.72
CA LEU A 222 -25.08 5.14 -0.25
C LEU A 222 -26.33 5.48 -1.12
N ASN A 223 -27.06 6.54 -0.79
CA ASN A 223 -28.00 7.23 -1.70
C ASN A 223 -27.35 8.29 -2.59
N TYR A 224 -26.05 8.47 -2.53
CA TYR A 224 -25.35 9.13 -3.63
C TYR A 224 -25.79 8.42 -4.92
N PRO A 225 -26.43 9.14 -5.85
CA PRO A 225 -27.18 8.49 -6.91
C PRO A 225 -26.23 7.64 -7.76
N TYR A 226 -26.17 6.36 -7.46
CA TYR A 226 -25.72 5.34 -8.40
C TYR A 226 -26.58 5.32 -9.68
N ASN A 227 -27.49 6.28 -9.78
CA ASN A 227 -28.32 6.59 -10.93
C ASN A 227 -27.67 7.57 -11.90
N THR A 228 -26.47 8.09 -11.64
CA THR A 228 -25.68 8.57 -12.75
C THR A 228 -25.23 7.33 -13.50
N PRO A 229 -25.67 7.09 -14.74
CA PRO A 229 -25.21 5.93 -15.49
C PRO A 229 -23.69 6.04 -15.57
N VAL A 230 -22.99 5.13 -14.88
CA VAL A 230 -21.60 4.84 -15.15
C VAL A 230 -21.67 4.21 -16.55
N MET A 231 -21.64 5.05 -17.55
CA MET A 231 -21.51 4.57 -18.92
C MET A 231 -20.09 4.05 -19.06
N TYR A 232 -20.05 2.76 -19.29
CA TYR A 232 -18.86 2.00 -19.63
C TYR A 232 -18.28 2.44 -20.97
#